data_ae77f620b52fd0c8a7f7e45f0383cd12
#
_entry.id   ae77f620b52fd0c8a7f7e45f0383cd12
#
_cell.length_a   1.000
_cell.length_b   1.000
_cell.length_c   1.000
_cell.angle_alpha   90.00
_cell.angle_beta   90.00
_cell.angle_gamma   90.00
#
_symmetry.space_group_name_H-M   'P 1'
#
loop_
_entity.id
_entity.type
_entity.pdbx_description
1 polymer ?
#
loop_
_entity_poly.entity_id
_entity_poly.type
_entity_poly.pdbx_seq_one_letter_code
_entity_poly.pdbx_strand_id
1 'polypeptide(L)'
;MEIRRRPPNPTVRVENLEYAVPHREAKAKNILEEIVWHKDIEIKNFKKTTSLEDLIKKLDRLSPPKDFSNSILQSKIKPGVIAEIKKASPSKGVIREDFKPEEIASCYERSGASCISVLTDKRFFQGSYEILQDVRRSTNLPLLCKDFIISAYQIYKARVSGADAILLIAAILSDDDLIYLKKIADNLKMSVLVEVHDDDELERILSLKTFNLIGINNRDLKTFRTELKSSIKIMSKYSEIFSKHNIIPISESGIKNSEDLKALDLIGIKGVLIGERFMLSLIHI
;
A
#
# COMPACT_ATOMS: atom_id res chain seq x y z
N MET A 1 -9.70 -9.23 -12.31
CA MET A 1 -9.89 -10.49 -11.52
C MET A 1 -10.87 -10.20 -10.40
N GLU A 2 -11.97 -10.93 -10.28
CA GLU A 2 -12.93 -10.70 -9.21
C GLU A 2 -12.44 -11.29 -7.89
N ILE A 3 -12.30 -10.45 -6.86
CA ILE A 3 -11.87 -10.81 -5.51
C ILE A 3 -13.07 -10.78 -4.57
N ARG A 4 -13.45 -11.93 -4.05
CA ARG A 4 -14.56 -12.04 -3.10
C ARG A 4 -14.14 -11.48 -1.74
N ARG A 5 -14.90 -10.54 -1.23
CA ARG A 5 -14.59 -9.83 0.03
C ARG A 5 -14.76 -10.70 1.27
N ARG A 6 -15.58 -11.75 1.19
CA ARG A 6 -15.86 -12.66 2.30
C ARG A 6 -16.09 -14.08 1.76
N PRO A 7 -15.78 -15.10 2.58
CA PRO A 7 -16.17 -16.46 2.22
C PRO A 7 -17.70 -16.55 2.07
N PRO A 8 -18.19 -17.41 1.17
CA PRO A 8 -19.64 -17.55 0.90
C PRO A 8 -20.43 -18.17 2.08
N ASN A 9 -19.78 -18.57 3.16
CA ASN A 9 -20.40 -19.14 4.34
C ASN A 9 -20.66 -18.07 5.40
N PRO A 10 -21.89 -17.64 5.63
CA PRO A 10 -22.21 -16.86 6.80
C PRO A 10 -22.03 -17.73 8.05
N THR A 11 -21.32 -17.20 9.04
CA THR A 11 -21.27 -17.81 10.37
C THR A 11 -22.65 -17.69 11.00
N VAL A 12 -23.23 -18.83 11.39
CA VAL A 12 -24.51 -18.86 12.08
C VAL A 12 -24.23 -18.94 13.58
N ARG A 13 -24.86 -18.04 14.34
CA ARG A 13 -24.81 -18.04 15.80
C ARG A 13 -26.16 -18.50 16.34
N VAL A 14 -26.15 -19.57 17.10
CA VAL A 14 -27.34 -20.07 17.82
C VAL A 14 -26.90 -20.32 19.24
N GLU A 15 -27.55 -19.65 20.20
CA GLU A 15 -27.32 -19.81 21.66
C GLU A 15 -25.85 -19.57 21.98
N ASN A 16 -24.95 -19.39 21.97
CA ASN A 16 -23.51 -19.31 22.23
C ASN A 16 -22.64 -20.22 21.35
N LEU A 17 -23.23 -20.91 20.38
CA LEU A 17 -22.49 -21.71 19.40
C LEU A 17 -22.32 -20.91 18.11
N GLU A 18 -21.12 -20.94 17.59
CA GLU A 18 -20.77 -20.34 16.31
C GLU A 18 -20.30 -21.46 15.36
N TYR A 19 -21.01 -21.67 14.26
CA TYR A 19 -20.62 -22.66 13.26
C TYR A 19 -20.86 -22.15 11.83
N ALA A 20 -20.08 -22.66 10.90
CA ALA A 20 -20.24 -22.37 9.47
C ALA A 20 -20.56 -23.68 8.73
N VAL A 21 -21.54 -23.61 7.84
CA VAL A 21 -21.85 -24.74 6.96
C VAL A 21 -20.76 -24.87 5.89
N PRO A 22 -20.15 -26.04 5.70
CA PRO A 22 -19.17 -26.23 4.64
C PRO A 22 -19.76 -25.92 3.27
N HIS A 23 -19.08 -25.08 2.50
CA HIS A 23 -19.46 -24.71 1.15
C HIS A 23 -18.31 -24.96 0.17
N ARG A 24 -18.58 -25.41 -1.05
CA ARG A 24 -17.54 -25.71 -2.04
C ARG A 24 -16.63 -24.51 -2.33
N GLU A 25 -17.16 -23.30 -2.25
CA GLU A 25 -16.43 -22.06 -2.48
C GLU A 25 -15.88 -21.40 -1.20
N ALA A 26 -15.92 -22.08 -0.04
CA ALA A 26 -15.39 -21.55 1.21
C ALA A 26 -13.87 -21.45 1.25
N LYS A 27 -13.17 -21.99 0.24
CA LYS A 27 -11.72 -21.83 0.08
C LYS A 27 -11.41 -20.58 -0.76
N ALA A 28 -10.36 -19.86 -0.37
CA ALA A 28 -9.84 -18.76 -1.16
C ALA A 28 -9.30 -19.28 -2.50
N LYS A 29 -9.65 -18.59 -3.60
CA LYS A 29 -9.21 -18.97 -4.96
C LYS A 29 -7.78 -18.53 -5.26
N ASN A 30 -7.28 -17.55 -4.51
CA ASN A 30 -5.94 -17.00 -4.65
C ASN A 30 -5.50 -16.35 -3.32
N ILE A 31 -4.21 -16.01 -3.25
CA ILE A 31 -3.63 -15.41 -2.05
C ILE A 31 -4.28 -14.07 -1.67
N LEU A 32 -4.73 -13.29 -2.65
CA LEU A 32 -5.33 -11.98 -2.40
C LEU A 32 -6.69 -12.12 -1.70
N GLU A 33 -7.52 -13.10 -2.10
CA GLU A 33 -8.74 -13.44 -1.36
C GLU A 33 -8.43 -13.89 0.07
N GLU A 34 -7.42 -14.74 0.24
CA GLU A 34 -7.01 -15.21 1.57
C GLU A 34 -6.60 -14.04 2.47
N ILE A 35 -5.83 -13.09 1.94
CA ILE A 35 -5.41 -11.89 2.65
C ILE A 35 -6.64 -11.04 3.03
N VAL A 36 -7.52 -10.76 2.08
CA VAL A 36 -8.71 -9.92 2.30
C VAL A 36 -9.65 -10.54 3.34
N TRP A 37 -9.88 -11.86 3.29
CA TRP A 37 -10.72 -12.56 4.28
C TRP A 37 -10.09 -12.50 5.67
N HIS A 38 -8.77 -12.70 5.76
CA HIS A 38 -8.06 -12.58 7.03
C HIS A 38 -8.12 -11.15 7.57
N LYS A 39 -8.01 -10.15 6.70
CA LYS A 39 -8.06 -8.73 7.07
C LYS A 39 -9.41 -8.36 7.72
N ASP A 40 -10.53 -8.90 7.24
CA ASP A 40 -11.83 -8.69 7.88
C ASP A 40 -11.86 -9.20 9.33
N ILE A 41 -11.21 -10.35 9.60
CA ILE A 41 -11.05 -10.90 10.95
C ILE A 41 -10.13 -10.01 11.81
N GLU A 42 -9.00 -9.60 11.26
CA GLU A 42 -8.02 -8.74 11.94
C GLU A 42 -8.65 -7.41 12.37
N ILE A 43 -9.41 -6.76 11.49
CA ILE A 43 -10.13 -5.51 11.79
C ILE A 43 -11.14 -5.71 12.92
N LYS A 44 -11.89 -6.82 12.92
CA LYS A 44 -12.83 -7.15 14.01
C LYS A 44 -12.10 -7.26 15.36
N ASN A 45 -10.91 -7.86 15.36
CA ASN A 45 -10.11 -7.99 16.58
C ASN A 45 -9.53 -6.62 17.03
N PHE A 46 -9.07 -5.80 16.12
CA PHE A 46 -8.62 -4.44 16.46
C PHE A 46 -9.75 -3.60 17.10
N LYS A 47 -10.98 -3.69 16.57
CA LYS A 47 -12.15 -2.98 17.10
C LYS A 47 -12.52 -3.42 18.52
N LYS A 48 -12.19 -4.65 18.93
CA LYS A 48 -12.41 -5.12 20.32
C LYS A 48 -11.47 -4.45 21.32
N THR A 49 -10.26 -4.08 20.89
CA THR A 49 -9.22 -3.50 21.75
C THR A 49 -9.19 -1.97 21.70
N THR A 50 -9.56 -1.39 20.57
CA THR A 50 -9.56 0.07 20.36
C THR A 50 -10.77 0.44 19.52
N SER A 51 -11.66 1.25 20.06
CA SER A 51 -12.84 1.70 19.33
C SER A 51 -12.48 2.73 18.26
N LEU A 52 -13.36 2.95 17.28
CA LEU A 52 -13.18 4.03 16.30
C LEU A 52 -13.19 5.39 16.99
N GLU A 53 -14.03 5.58 18.00
CA GLU A 53 -14.09 6.81 18.78
C GLU A 53 -12.79 7.13 19.50
N ASP A 54 -12.10 6.10 20.03
CA ASP A 54 -10.79 6.27 20.66
C ASP A 54 -9.70 6.66 19.64
N LEU A 55 -9.79 6.14 18.42
CA LEU A 55 -8.90 6.56 17.33
C LEU A 55 -9.17 8.02 16.96
N ILE A 56 -10.44 8.42 16.80
CA ILE A 56 -10.81 9.81 16.47
C ILE A 56 -10.31 10.79 17.54
N LYS A 57 -10.51 10.50 18.83
CA LYS A 57 -10.01 11.35 19.92
C LYS A 57 -8.48 11.53 19.90
N LYS A 58 -7.73 10.56 19.39
CA LYS A 58 -6.27 10.68 19.27
C LYS A 58 -5.84 11.59 18.13
N LEU A 59 -6.67 11.80 17.11
CA LEU A 59 -6.34 12.65 15.96
C LEU A 59 -6.10 14.11 16.34
N ASP A 60 -6.85 14.65 17.31
CA ASP A 60 -6.76 16.05 17.74
C ASP A 60 -5.38 16.44 18.24
N ARG A 61 -4.57 15.46 18.63
CA ARG A 61 -3.21 15.64 19.16
C ARG A 61 -2.12 15.44 18.12
N LEU A 62 -2.48 15.10 16.89
CA LEU A 62 -1.49 14.82 15.86
C LEU A 62 -1.20 16.05 15.00
N SER A 63 0.06 16.23 14.67
CA SER A 63 0.46 17.17 13.62
C SER A 63 -0.19 16.78 12.29
N PRO A 64 -0.46 17.75 11.39
CA PRO A 64 -0.94 17.43 10.05
C PRO A 64 -0.04 16.40 9.35
N PRO A 65 -0.61 15.56 8.47
CA PRO A 65 0.20 14.67 7.64
C PRO A 65 1.17 15.45 6.77
N LYS A 66 2.32 14.84 6.50
CA LYS A 66 3.31 15.39 5.56
C LYS A 66 2.82 15.16 4.13
N ASP A 67 3.18 16.06 3.23
CA ASP A 67 2.80 15.97 1.81
C ASP A 67 3.64 14.89 1.11
N PHE A 68 3.07 13.69 1.02
CA PHE A 68 3.68 12.53 0.42
C PHE A 68 3.93 12.73 -1.09
N SER A 69 2.94 13.26 -1.80
CA SER A 69 3.01 13.48 -3.24
C SER A 69 4.06 14.54 -3.60
N ASN A 70 4.07 15.66 -2.90
CA ASN A 70 5.04 16.72 -3.15
C ASN A 70 6.48 16.26 -2.82
N SER A 71 6.68 15.44 -1.78
CA SER A 71 8.00 14.90 -1.45
C SER A 71 8.58 14.05 -2.58
N ILE A 72 7.75 13.30 -3.32
CA ILE A 72 8.16 12.58 -4.52
C ILE A 72 8.54 13.54 -5.64
N LEU A 73 7.70 14.54 -5.91
CA LEU A 73 7.91 15.49 -7.00
C LEU A 73 9.13 16.39 -6.76
N GLN A 74 9.43 16.75 -5.52
CA GLN A 74 10.58 17.59 -5.15
C GLN A 74 11.87 16.79 -4.89
N SER A 75 11.85 15.48 -5.09
CA SER A 75 13.03 14.63 -4.91
C SER A 75 14.21 15.09 -5.77
N LYS A 76 15.41 15.07 -5.20
CA LYS A 76 16.65 15.31 -5.94
C LYS A 76 17.01 14.13 -6.85
N ILE A 77 16.61 12.94 -6.45
CA ILE A 77 16.76 11.70 -7.26
C ILE A 77 15.52 11.55 -8.13
N LYS A 78 15.70 11.25 -9.41
CA LYS A 78 14.60 11.05 -10.36
C LYS A 78 14.67 9.65 -10.97
N PRO A 79 13.55 8.94 -10.95
CA PRO A 79 12.27 9.19 -10.23
C PRO A 79 12.45 9.22 -8.71
N GLY A 80 11.53 9.91 -7.98
CA GLY A 80 11.58 9.95 -6.51
C GLY A 80 11.44 8.56 -5.89
N VAL A 81 12.23 8.24 -4.87
CA VAL A 81 12.29 6.90 -4.28
C VAL A 81 11.39 6.79 -3.06
N ILE A 82 10.43 5.85 -3.10
CA ILE A 82 9.67 5.37 -1.96
C ILE A 82 10.35 4.07 -1.49
N ALA A 83 11.12 4.15 -0.40
CA ALA A 83 11.85 3.01 0.12
C ALA A 83 10.95 2.16 1.05
N GLU A 84 10.79 0.87 0.74
CA GLU A 84 9.87 0.00 1.48
C GLU A 84 10.58 -0.78 2.59
N ILE A 85 10.02 -0.70 3.79
CA ILE A 85 10.41 -1.49 4.98
C ILE A 85 9.50 -2.71 5.04
N LYS A 86 10.07 -3.91 4.77
CA LYS A 86 9.34 -5.17 4.65
C LYS A 86 10.15 -6.33 5.21
N LYS A 87 9.69 -6.95 6.30
CA LYS A 87 10.36 -8.10 6.93
C LYS A 87 10.23 -9.37 6.11
N ALA A 88 9.03 -9.66 5.63
CA ALA A 88 8.69 -10.90 4.93
C ALA A 88 7.69 -10.66 3.79
N SER A 89 7.50 -11.64 2.92
CA SER A 89 6.43 -11.67 1.92
C SER A 89 5.97 -13.11 1.65
N PRO A 90 4.71 -13.32 1.16
CA PRO A 90 4.20 -14.66 0.84
C PRO A 90 5.06 -15.42 -0.18
N SER A 91 5.70 -14.71 -1.11
CA SER A 91 6.49 -15.31 -2.20
C SER A 91 7.94 -15.62 -1.82
N LYS A 92 8.49 -15.00 -0.76
CA LYS A 92 9.92 -15.09 -0.39
C LYS A 92 10.14 -15.57 1.05
N GLY A 93 9.09 -15.64 1.86
CA GLY A 93 9.26 -15.83 3.30
C GLY A 93 9.94 -14.63 3.97
N VAL A 94 10.76 -14.86 4.99
CA VAL A 94 11.56 -13.84 5.64
C VAL A 94 12.63 -13.33 4.68
N ILE A 95 12.63 -12.01 4.43
CA ILE A 95 13.58 -11.32 3.54
C ILE A 95 14.79 -10.83 4.34
N ARG A 96 14.54 -10.38 5.58
CA ARG A 96 15.59 -9.86 6.46
C ARG A 96 15.41 -10.39 7.88
N GLU A 97 16.37 -11.20 8.34
CA GLU A 97 16.38 -11.75 9.70
C GLU A 97 16.70 -10.67 10.74
N ASP A 98 17.78 -9.91 10.55
CA ASP A 98 18.13 -8.74 11.40
C ASP A 98 17.29 -7.53 11.01
N PHE A 99 16.01 -7.57 11.40
CA PHE A 99 15.03 -6.56 11.05
C PHE A 99 14.91 -5.49 12.14
N LYS A 100 15.57 -4.36 11.89
CA LYS A 100 15.57 -3.17 12.76
C LYS A 100 14.95 -1.99 12.01
N PRO A 101 13.63 -1.81 12.07
CA PRO A 101 12.93 -0.84 11.22
C PRO A 101 13.39 0.61 11.44
N GLU A 102 13.77 0.98 12.65
CA GLU A 102 14.25 2.33 12.98
C GLU A 102 15.62 2.63 12.35
N GLU A 103 16.55 1.67 12.40
CA GLU A 103 17.87 1.81 11.77
C GLU A 103 17.73 1.85 10.24
N ILE A 104 16.84 1.01 9.69
CA ILE A 104 16.54 0.96 8.25
C ILE A 104 15.94 2.29 7.78
N ALA A 105 14.95 2.83 8.50
CA ALA A 105 14.32 4.11 8.18
C ALA A 105 15.33 5.26 8.17
N SER A 106 16.18 5.33 9.20
CA SER A 106 17.24 6.34 9.30
C SER A 106 18.28 6.19 8.17
N CYS A 107 18.58 4.95 7.76
CA CYS A 107 19.44 4.69 6.61
C CYS A 107 18.81 5.19 5.31
N TYR A 108 17.54 4.90 5.06
CA TYR A 108 16.81 5.34 3.87
C TYR A 108 16.75 6.87 3.77
N GLU A 109 16.48 7.57 4.89
CA GLU A 109 16.48 9.03 4.93
C GLU A 109 17.85 9.61 4.57
N ARG A 110 18.94 9.11 5.17
CA ARG A 110 20.31 9.55 4.86
C ARG A 110 20.71 9.25 3.40
N SER A 111 20.18 8.18 2.83
CA SER A 111 20.46 7.77 1.43
C SER A 111 19.64 8.53 0.39
N GLY A 112 18.76 9.45 0.81
CA GLY A 112 18.03 10.32 -0.12
C GLY A 112 16.67 9.79 -0.57
N ALA A 113 16.09 8.81 0.14
CA ALA A 113 14.70 8.42 -0.11
C ALA A 113 13.76 9.63 0.05
N SER A 114 12.74 9.71 -0.80
CA SER A 114 11.74 10.78 -0.76
C SER A 114 10.64 10.48 0.27
N CYS A 115 10.28 9.21 0.39
CA CYS A 115 9.25 8.69 1.28
C CYS A 115 9.62 7.29 1.74
N ILE A 116 8.97 6.82 2.79
CA ILE A 116 9.10 5.43 3.27
C ILE A 116 7.74 4.74 3.21
N SER A 117 7.71 3.51 2.69
CA SER A 117 6.56 2.60 2.73
C SER A 117 6.78 1.57 3.83
N VAL A 118 5.80 1.36 4.70
CA VAL A 118 5.91 0.40 5.81
C VAL A 118 4.80 -0.63 5.73
N LEU A 119 5.17 -1.92 5.61
CA LEU A 119 4.20 -3.02 5.66
C LEU A 119 3.59 -3.12 7.06
N THR A 120 2.25 -3.11 7.13
CA THR A 120 1.52 -3.24 8.40
C THR A 120 0.69 -4.52 8.49
N ASP A 121 0.64 -5.33 7.43
CA ASP A 121 0.03 -6.65 7.47
C ASP A 121 0.88 -7.62 8.30
N LYS A 122 0.25 -8.20 9.35
CA LYS A 122 0.94 -9.07 10.30
C LYS A 122 1.13 -10.48 9.78
N ARG A 123 0.07 -11.10 9.25
CA ARG A 123 0.07 -12.53 8.92
C ARG A 123 0.94 -12.87 7.73
N PHE A 124 0.87 -12.08 6.67
CA PHE A 124 1.48 -12.41 5.40
C PHE A 124 2.82 -11.71 5.16
N PHE A 125 3.05 -10.58 5.84
CA PHE A 125 4.25 -9.76 5.65
C PHE A 125 5.05 -9.55 6.94
N GLN A 126 4.62 -10.08 8.07
CA GLN A 126 5.23 -9.89 9.40
C GLN A 126 5.43 -8.40 9.75
N GLY A 127 4.54 -7.55 9.22
CA GLY A 127 4.46 -6.13 9.53
C GLY A 127 3.56 -5.85 10.72
N SER A 128 3.48 -4.58 11.13
CA SER A 128 2.51 -4.15 12.14
C SER A 128 2.39 -2.62 12.21
N TYR A 129 1.32 -2.13 12.85
CA TYR A 129 1.17 -0.70 13.13
C TYR A 129 2.20 -0.19 14.15
N GLU A 130 2.70 -1.06 15.02
CA GLU A 130 3.80 -0.76 15.96
C GLU A 130 5.08 -0.46 15.20
N ILE A 131 5.43 -1.26 14.18
CA ILE A 131 6.57 -0.98 13.28
C ILE A 131 6.41 0.38 12.60
N LEU A 132 5.20 0.72 12.14
CA LEU A 132 4.94 2.04 11.55
C LEU A 132 5.19 3.19 12.55
N GLN A 133 4.81 3.00 13.82
CA GLN A 133 5.07 3.96 14.89
C GLN A 133 6.56 4.10 15.19
N ASP A 134 7.31 2.99 15.23
CA ASP A 134 8.75 2.97 15.42
C ASP A 134 9.47 3.73 14.31
N VAL A 135 9.09 3.44 13.06
CA VAL A 135 9.59 4.18 11.89
C VAL A 135 9.25 5.67 11.97
N ARG A 136 8.02 6.03 12.40
CA ARG A 136 7.63 7.44 12.55
C ARG A 136 8.52 8.19 13.54
N ARG A 137 8.98 7.53 14.61
CA ARG A 137 9.87 8.14 15.61
C ARG A 137 11.30 8.34 15.10
N SER A 138 11.72 7.58 14.10
CA SER A 138 13.11 7.54 13.61
C SER A 138 13.37 8.32 12.33
N THR A 139 12.33 8.89 11.68
CA THR A 139 12.49 9.63 10.42
C THR A 139 11.53 10.80 10.29
N ASN A 140 11.95 11.82 9.54
CA ASN A 140 11.11 12.95 9.14
C ASN A 140 10.47 12.76 7.75
N LEU A 141 10.77 11.71 7.02
CA LEU A 141 10.16 11.46 5.71
C LEU A 141 8.66 11.16 5.82
N PRO A 142 7.86 11.47 4.78
CA PRO A 142 6.47 11.02 4.71
C PRO A 142 6.37 9.49 4.69
N LEU A 143 5.37 8.94 5.41
CA LEU A 143 5.17 7.50 5.58
C LEU A 143 3.90 7.02 4.88
N LEU A 144 4.03 5.99 4.05
CA LEU A 144 2.93 5.22 3.48
C LEU A 144 2.63 4.00 4.36
N CYS A 145 1.41 3.89 4.87
CA CYS A 145 0.90 2.64 5.43
C CYS A 145 0.57 1.68 4.28
N LYS A 146 1.42 0.68 4.06
CA LYS A 146 1.25 -0.34 3.02
C LYS A 146 0.50 -1.54 3.60
N ASP A 147 -0.81 -1.56 3.41
CA ASP A 147 -1.74 -2.57 3.92
C ASP A 147 -2.85 -2.85 2.90
N PHE A 148 -3.62 -3.91 3.10
CA PHE A 148 -4.85 -4.21 2.35
C PHE A 148 -6.02 -3.51 3.02
N ILE A 149 -6.24 -2.25 2.68
CA ILE A 149 -7.28 -1.42 3.29
C ILE A 149 -8.63 -1.76 2.68
N ILE A 150 -9.55 -2.21 3.53
CA ILE A 150 -10.93 -2.57 3.18
C ILE A 150 -11.98 -1.91 4.09
N SER A 151 -11.54 -1.05 5.02
CA SER A 151 -12.41 -0.40 6.00
C SER A 151 -11.85 0.96 6.40
N ALA A 152 -12.73 1.94 6.60
CA ALA A 152 -12.38 3.25 7.15
C ALA A 152 -11.61 3.16 8.48
N TYR A 153 -11.91 2.17 9.33
CA TYR A 153 -11.21 1.95 10.58
C TYR A 153 -9.68 1.85 10.41
N GLN A 154 -9.22 1.16 9.35
CA GLN A 154 -7.79 1.03 9.07
C GLN A 154 -7.14 2.37 8.72
N ILE A 155 -7.86 3.28 8.05
CA ILE A 155 -7.35 4.61 7.71
C ILE A 155 -7.12 5.44 8.97
N TYR A 156 -8.09 5.45 9.89
CA TYR A 156 -7.93 6.10 11.19
C TYR A 156 -6.78 5.51 11.99
N LYS A 157 -6.67 4.16 12.01
CA LYS A 157 -5.59 3.46 12.70
C LYS A 157 -4.23 3.79 12.08
N ALA A 158 -4.11 3.80 10.76
CA ALA A 158 -2.90 4.20 10.04
C ALA A 158 -2.47 5.63 10.41
N ARG A 159 -3.44 6.57 10.38
CA ARG A 159 -3.16 7.96 10.71
C ARG A 159 -2.67 8.13 12.16
N VAL A 160 -3.34 7.49 13.11
CA VAL A 160 -2.93 7.50 14.53
C VAL A 160 -1.57 6.84 14.74
N SER A 161 -1.20 5.88 13.89
CA SER A 161 0.11 5.22 13.91
C SER A 161 1.21 6.00 13.19
N GLY A 162 0.92 7.20 12.66
CA GLY A 162 1.91 8.10 12.09
C GLY A 162 2.03 8.07 10.58
N ALA A 163 1.09 7.43 9.86
CA ALA A 163 1.05 7.47 8.40
C ALA A 163 0.63 8.85 7.88
N ASP A 164 1.24 9.24 6.77
CA ASP A 164 0.93 10.44 6.00
C ASP A 164 0.16 10.07 4.70
N ALA A 165 0.29 8.83 4.27
CA ALA A 165 -0.37 8.26 3.09
C ALA A 165 -0.86 6.84 3.37
N ILE A 166 -1.86 6.42 2.57
CA ILE A 166 -2.39 5.05 2.57
C ILE A 166 -2.39 4.46 1.17
N LEU A 167 -2.44 3.11 1.11
CA LEU A 167 -2.63 2.36 -0.12
C LEU A 167 -4.10 1.95 -0.27
N LEU A 168 -4.68 2.19 -1.45
CA LEU A 168 -5.91 1.55 -1.89
C LEU A 168 -5.62 0.69 -3.12
N ILE A 169 -6.11 -0.55 -3.15
CA ILE A 169 -5.82 -1.50 -4.22
C ILE A 169 -7.08 -1.68 -5.08
N ALA A 170 -7.00 -1.29 -6.36
CA ALA A 170 -8.12 -1.36 -7.28
C ALA A 170 -8.70 -2.78 -7.40
N ALA A 171 -7.86 -3.80 -7.42
CA ALA A 171 -8.27 -5.20 -7.54
C ALA A 171 -9.18 -5.71 -6.40
N ILE A 172 -9.13 -5.11 -5.20
CA ILE A 172 -9.87 -5.59 -4.02
C ILE A 172 -11.04 -4.68 -3.61
N LEU A 173 -11.18 -3.52 -4.23
CA LEU A 173 -12.17 -2.50 -3.85
C LEU A 173 -13.14 -2.23 -5.01
N SER A 174 -14.43 -2.08 -4.70
CA SER A 174 -15.41 -1.54 -5.62
C SER A 174 -15.21 -0.04 -5.82
N ASP A 175 -15.85 0.55 -6.83
CA ASP A 175 -15.79 1.99 -7.08
C ASP A 175 -16.34 2.80 -5.90
N ASP A 176 -17.46 2.33 -5.32
CA ASP A 176 -18.05 2.95 -4.14
C ASP A 176 -17.10 2.88 -2.92
N ASP A 177 -16.45 1.73 -2.69
CA ASP A 177 -15.44 1.60 -1.63
C ASP A 177 -14.26 2.54 -1.86
N LEU A 178 -13.75 2.62 -3.10
CA LEU A 178 -12.64 3.51 -3.47
C LEU A 178 -12.98 4.97 -3.19
N ILE A 179 -14.13 5.45 -3.66
CA ILE A 179 -14.61 6.81 -3.44
C ILE A 179 -14.81 7.09 -1.95
N TYR A 180 -15.45 6.16 -1.24
CA TYR A 180 -15.71 6.31 0.20
C TYR A 180 -14.41 6.37 1.01
N LEU A 181 -13.50 5.43 0.80
CA LEU A 181 -12.23 5.37 1.54
C LEU A 181 -11.31 6.56 1.18
N LYS A 182 -11.31 6.98 -0.09
CA LYS A 182 -10.61 8.20 -0.52
C LYS A 182 -11.13 9.43 0.21
N LYS A 183 -12.46 9.60 0.31
CA LYS A 183 -13.06 10.72 1.04
C LYS A 183 -12.68 10.73 2.53
N ILE A 184 -12.59 9.56 3.17
CA ILE A 184 -12.11 9.46 4.56
C ILE A 184 -10.64 9.91 4.66
N ALA A 185 -9.78 9.46 3.75
CA ALA A 185 -8.37 9.85 3.73
C ALA A 185 -8.20 11.36 3.49
N ASP A 186 -9.00 11.95 2.58
CA ASP A 186 -8.99 13.39 2.30
C ASP A 186 -9.39 14.22 3.53
N ASN A 187 -10.42 13.78 4.27
CA ASN A 187 -10.83 14.44 5.51
C ASN A 187 -9.71 14.42 6.56
N LEU A 188 -8.87 13.40 6.55
CA LEU A 188 -7.68 13.29 7.39
C LEU A 188 -6.43 13.94 6.76
N LYS A 189 -6.57 14.58 5.60
CA LYS A 189 -5.50 15.22 4.80
C LYS A 189 -4.37 14.25 4.41
N MET A 190 -4.67 12.95 4.34
CA MET A 190 -3.71 11.93 3.93
C MET A 190 -3.66 11.78 2.41
N SER A 191 -2.47 11.57 1.85
CA SER A 191 -2.34 11.16 0.47
C SER A 191 -2.85 9.73 0.25
N VAL A 192 -3.36 9.45 -0.95
CA VAL A 192 -3.83 8.11 -1.32
C VAL A 192 -3.08 7.64 -2.56
N LEU A 193 -2.27 6.61 -2.40
CA LEU A 193 -1.69 5.85 -3.50
C LEU A 193 -2.72 4.78 -3.91
N VAL A 194 -3.26 4.86 -5.13
CA VAL A 194 -4.13 3.81 -5.64
C VAL A 194 -3.34 2.90 -6.56
N GLU A 195 -3.30 1.60 -6.23
CA GLU A 195 -2.53 0.59 -6.96
C GLU A 195 -3.39 -0.07 -8.04
N VAL A 196 -2.84 -0.16 -9.26
CA VAL A 196 -3.43 -0.84 -10.42
C VAL A 196 -2.43 -1.83 -11.02
N HIS A 197 -2.96 -2.92 -11.66
CA HIS A 197 -2.14 -4.00 -12.22
C HIS A 197 -2.24 -4.12 -13.74
N ASP A 198 -3.31 -3.60 -14.33
CA ASP A 198 -3.58 -3.70 -15.77
C ASP A 198 -4.34 -2.47 -16.30
N ASP A 199 -4.57 -2.46 -17.62
CA ASP A 199 -5.26 -1.39 -18.32
C ASP A 199 -6.71 -1.22 -17.84
N ASP A 200 -7.42 -2.32 -17.57
CA ASP A 200 -8.84 -2.29 -17.17
C ASP A 200 -9.00 -1.64 -15.79
N GLU A 201 -8.13 -1.99 -14.84
CA GLU A 201 -8.08 -1.35 -13.52
C GLU A 201 -7.74 0.14 -13.64
N LEU A 202 -6.76 0.49 -14.49
CA LEU A 202 -6.38 1.88 -14.70
C LEU A 202 -7.53 2.69 -15.31
N GLU A 203 -8.18 2.22 -16.38
CA GLU A 203 -9.30 2.91 -17.02
C GLU A 203 -10.45 3.15 -16.03
N ARG A 204 -10.73 2.15 -15.18
CA ARG A 204 -11.70 2.27 -14.10
C ARG A 204 -11.32 3.38 -13.12
N ILE A 205 -10.06 3.42 -12.64
CA ILE A 205 -9.58 4.47 -11.73
C ILE A 205 -9.61 5.86 -12.37
N LEU A 206 -9.21 5.97 -13.64
CA LEU A 206 -9.27 7.23 -14.38
C LEU A 206 -10.70 7.75 -14.54
N SER A 207 -11.67 6.86 -14.72
CA SER A 207 -13.09 7.23 -14.84
C SER A 207 -13.66 7.86 -13.56
N LEU A 208 -13.14 7.52 -12.39
CA LEU A 208 -13.55 8.08 -11.10
C LEU A 208 -13.08 9.53 -10.89
N LYS A 209 -12.07 10.00 -11.63
CA LYS A 209 -11.56 11.39 -11.63
C LYS A 209 -11.20 11.96 -10.25
N THR A 210 -10.89 11.10 -9.28
CA THR A 210 -10.62 11.50 -7.90
C THR A 210 -9.20 11.16 -7.42
N PHE A 211 -8.46 10.36 -8.18
CA PHE A 211 -7.12 9.92 -7.82
C PHE A 211 -6.05 10.63 -8.66
N ASN A 212 -5.06 11.18 -7.99
CA ASN A 212 -3.93 11.87 -8.62
C ASN A 212 -2.56 11.22 -8.35
N LEU A 213 -2.52 10.16 -7.53
CA LEU A 213 -1.31 9.39 -7.25
C LEU A 213 -1.62 7.92 -7.55
N ILE A 214 -1.08 7.40 -8.66
CA ILE A 214 -1.41 6.06 -9.18
C ILE A 214 -0.16 5.19 -9.19
N GLY A 215 -0.22 4.07 -8.51
CA GLY A 215 0.81 3.03 -8.46
C GLY A 215 0.55 1.97 -9.54
N ILE A 216 1.51 1.76 -10.42
CA ILE A 216 1.48 0.70 -11.43
C ILE A 216 2.30 -0.45 -10.88
N ASN A 217 1.64 -1.52 -10.44
CA ASN A 217 2.32 -2.68 -9.87
C ASN A 217 2.75 -3.64 -10.98
N ASN A 218 4.07 -3.78 -11.15
CA ASN A 218 4.69 -4.68 -12.12
C ASN A 218 4.69 -6.16 -11.69
N ARG A 219 4.11 -6.48 -10.54
CA ARG A 219 3.96 -7.86 -10.07
C ARG A 219 2.64 -8.44 -10.54
N ASP A 220 2.69 -9.49 -11.33
CA ASP A 220 1.50 -10.29 -11.66
C ASP A 220 1.03 -11.03 -10.41
N LEU A 221 -0.21 -10.77 -9.99
CA LEU A 221 -0.79 -11.34 -8.76
C LEU A 221 -1.13 -12.84 -8.90
N LYS A 222 -1.14 -13.39 -10.11
CA LYS A 222 -1.41 -14.82 -10.36
C LYS A 222 -0.13 -15.65 -10.35
N THR A 223 0.95 -15.11 -10.95
CA THR A 223 2.20 -15.84 -11.15
C THR A 223 3.33 -15.39 -10.23
N PHE A 224 3.16 -14.26 -9.54
CA PHE A 224 4.18 -13.54 -8.75
C PHE A 224 5.41 -13.10 -9.56
N ARG A 225 5.39 -13.25 -10.88
CA ARG A 225 6.44 -12.73 -11.75
C ARG A 225 6.42 -11.21 -11.75
N THR A 226 7.60 -10.62 -11.85
CA THR A 226 7.76 -9.16 -11.77
C THR A 226 8.58 -8.72 -12.97
N GLU A 227 7.98 -7.89 -13.82
CA GLU A 227 8.61 -7.34 -15.01
C GLU A 227 8.15 -5.90 -15.21
N LEU A 228 9.05 -4.97 -15.57
CA LEU A 228 8.71 -3.54 -15.78
C LEU A 228 7.76 -3.29 -16.97
N LYS A 229 7.37 -4.35 -17.67
CA LYS A 229 6.50 -4.28 -18.85
C LYS A 229 5.16 -3.60 -18.58
N SER A 230 4.57 -3.78 -17.37
CA SER A 230 3.30 -3.13 -17.03
C SER A 230 3.44 -1.62 -17.00
N SER A 231 4.46 -1.10 -16.32
CA SER A 231 4.74 0.35 -16.29
C SER A 231 5.02 0.90 -17.68
N ILE A 232 5.86 0.22 -18.47
CA ILE A 232 6.21 0.66 -19.84
C ILE A 232 4.95 0.68 -20.73
N LYS A 233 4.14 -0.38 -20.72
CA LYS A 233 2.92 -0.49 -21.51
C LYS A 233 1.90 0.61 -21.14
N ILE A 234 1.65 0.79 -19.85
CA ILE A 234 0.70 1.79 -19.36
C ILE A 234 1.19 3.20 -19.72
N MET A 235 2.45 3.52 -19.48
CA MET A 235 2.97 4.84 -19.81
C MET A 235 2.98 5.12 -21.31
N SER A 236 3.25 4.13 -22.16
CA SER A 236 3.16 4.31 -23.62
C SER A 236 1.76 4.65 -24.12
N LYS A 237 0.71 4.22 -23.42
CA LYS A 237 -0.69 4.43 -23.81
C LYS A 237 -1.34 5.64 -23.11
N TYR A 238 -0.98 5.92 -21.84
CA TYR A 238 -1.70 6.86 -21.00
C TYR A 238 -0.89 8.08 -20.52
N SER A 239 0.36 8.26 -20.94
CA SER A 239 1.24 9.37 -20.49
C SER A 239 0.63 10.76 -20.72
N GLU A 240 -0.06 10.96 -21.84
CA GLU A 240 -0.74 12.22 -22.14
C GLU A 240 -1.91 12.48 -21.19
N ILE A 241 -2.69 11.43 -20.85
CA ILE A 241 -3.80 11.50 -19.88
C ILE A 241 -3.25 11.83 -18.50
N PHE A 242 -2.17 11.20 -18.08
CA PHE A 242 -1.51 11.47 -16.80
C PHE A 242 -1.04 12.92 -16.72
N SER A 243 -0.39 13.40 -17.77
CA SER A 243 0.06 14.80 -17.85
C SER A 243 -1.11 15.78 -17.81
N LYS A 244 -2.15 15.55 -18.62
CA LYS A 244 -3.33 16.42 -18.72
C LYS A 244 -4.08 16.55 -17.39
N HIS A 245 -4.13 15.50 -16.59
CA HIS A 245 -4.86 15.45 -15.33
C HIS A 245 -3.96 15.61 -14.10
N ASN A 246 -2.68 15.96 -14.28
CA ASN A 246 -1.69 16.09 -13.20
C ASN A 246 -1.60 14.82 -12.31
N ILE A 247 -1.69 13.64 -12.95
CA ILE A 247 -1.55 12.36 -12.26
C ILE A 247 -0.07 12.05 -12.09
N ILE A 248 0.30 11.59 -10.90
CA ILE A 248 1.66 11.21 -10.52
C ILE A 248 1.78 9.70 -10.66
N PRO A 249 2.41 9.17 -11.72
CA PRO A 249 2.62 7.72 -11.90
C PRO A 249 3.79 7.25 -11.03
N ILE A 250 3.54 6.18 -10.27
CA ILE A 250 4.53 5.47 -9.46
C ILE A 250 4.69 4.06 -10.03
N SER A 251 5.92 3.63 -10.27
CA SER A 251 6.20 2.24 -10.66
C SER A 251 6.54 1.41 -9.42
N GLU A 252 5.81 0.33 -9.19
CA GLU A 252 6.00 -0.55 -8.04
C GLU A 252 6.51 -1.91 -8.46
N SER A 253 7.44 -2.47 -7.71
CA SER A 253 8.03 -3.80 -7.93
C SER A 253 8.90 -3.91 -9.21
N GLY A 254 9.85 -4.85 -9.23
CA GLY A 254 10.60 -5.23 -10.43
C GLY A 254 11.81 -4.37 -10.76
N ILE A 255 12.11 -3.34 -10.01
CA ILE A 255 13.27 -2.45 -10.20
C ILE A 255 14.50 -3.13 -9.62
N LYS A 256 15.55 -3.30 -10.43
CA LYS A 256 16.74 -4.07 -10.08
C LYS A 256 18.03 -3.24 -10.04
N ASN A 257 18.14 -2.21 -10.85
CA ASN A 257 19.37 -1.42 -11.04
C ASN A 257 19.06 0.04 -11.43
N SER A 258 20.12 0.82 -11.62
CA SER A 258 20.04 2.22 -12.00
C SER A 258 19.55 2.45 -13.46
N GLU A 259 19.76 1.47 -14.33
CA GLU A 259 19.29 1.49 -15.72
C GLU A 259 17.78 1.42 -15.76
N ASP A 260 17.17 0.60 -14.89
CA ASP A 260 15.71 0.54 -14.74
C ASP A 260 15.13 1.89 -14.29
N LEU A 261 15.80 2.58 -13.34
CA LEU A 261 15.37 3.92 -12.88
C LEU A 261 15.42 4.94 -14.01
N LYS A 262 16.52 4.97 -14.78
CA LYS A 262 16.66 5.87 -15.93
C LYS A 262 15.59 5.59 -17.00
N ALA A 263 15.32 4.32 -17.29
CA ALA A 263 14.30 3.93 -18.25
C ALA A 263 12.89 4.38 -17.80
N LEU A 264 12.58 4.24 -16.50
CA LEU A 264 11.31 4.68 -15.93
C LEU A 264 11.16 6.20 -15.92
N ASP A 265 12.22 6.95 -15.63
CA ASP A 265 12.21 8.43 -15.70
C ASP A 265 11.96 8.92 -17.13
N LEU A 266 12.63 8.33 -18.11
CA LEU A 266 12.47 8.66 -19.54
C LEU A 266 11.04 8.49 -20.04
N ILE A 267 10.29 7.52 -19.55
CA ILE A 267 8.88 7.32 -19.91
C ILE A 267 7.89 8.13 -19.06
N GLY A 268 8.40 8.98 -18.15
CA GLY A 268 7.60 9.93 -17.39
C GLY A 268 7.11 9.43 -16.02
N ILE A 269 7.59 8.29 -15.51
CA ILE A 269 7.36 7.86 -14.13
C ILE A 269 7.95 8.91 -13.17
N LYS A 270 7.17 9.30 -12.16
CA LYS A 270 7.57 10.35 -11.19
C LYS A 270 8.13 9.79 -9.90
N GLY A 271 7.75 8.57 -9.55
CA GLY A 271 8.27 7.88 -8.37
C GLY A 271 8.38 6.37 -8.56
N VAL A 272 9.16 5.74 -7.72
CA VAL A 272 9.37 4.29 -7.71
C VAL A 272 9.26 3.75 -6.30
N LEU A 273 8.58 2.61 -6.12
CA LEU A 273 8.50 1.92 -4.85
C LEU A 273 9.41 0.68 -4.89
N ILE A 274 10.44 0.67 -4.03
CA ILE A 274 11.48 -0.35 -3.99
C ILE A 274 11.57 -0.96 -2.59
N GLY A 275 11.35 -2.26 -2.47
CA GLY A 275 11.42 -2.98 -1.19
C GLY A 275 12.48 -4.07 -1.18
N GLU A 276 12.26 -5.16 -1.90
CA GLU A 276 13.08 -6.37 -1.82
C GLU A 276 14.59 -6.08 -1.98
N ARG A 277 14.95 -5.27 -2.96
CA ARG A 277 16.35 -4.94 -3.25
C ARG A 277 17.02 -4.22 -2.06
N PHE A 278 16.35 -3.25 -1.47
CA PHE A 278 16.87 -2.47 -0.35
C PHE A 278 16.92 -3.26 0.96
N MET A 279 15.98 -4.20 1.14
CA MET A 279 15.98 -5.07 2.31
C MET A 279 17.11 -6.11 2.29
N LEU A 280 17.51 -6.57 1.10
CA LEU A 280 18.64 -7.51 0.93
C LEU A 280 20.01 -6.83 1.05
N SER A 281 20.09 -5.54 0.71
CA SER A 281 21.36 -4.78 0.79
C SER A 281 21.06 -3.31 1.09
N LEU A 282 21.35 -2.85 2.32
CA LEU A 282 21.17 -1.44 2.73
C LEU A 282 22.19 -0.47 2.13
N ILE A 283 23.11 -0.96 1.29
CA ILE A 283 24.32 -0.21 0.92
C ILE A 283 24.11 0.67 -0.32
N HIS A 284 23.02 0.51 -1.10
CA HIS A 284 22.87 1.21 -2.38
C HIS A 284 21.41 1.67 -2.60
N ILE A 285 21.14 2.92 -2.26
CA ILE A 285 20.06 3.71 -2.88
C ILE A 285 20.68 4.59 -3.97
#